data_2935025491803ca9a7aec2ff5d1d1349
#
_entry.id   2935025491803ca9a7aec2ff5d1d1349
#
_cell.length_a   1.000
_cell.length_b   1.000
_cell.length_c   1.000
_cell.angle_alpha   90.00
_cell.angle_beta   90.00
_cell.angle_gamma   90.00
#
_symmetry.space_group_name_H-M   'P 1'
#
loop_
_entity.id
_entity.type
_entity.pdbx_description
1 polymer ?
#
loop_
_entity_poly.entity_id
_entity_poly.type
_entity_poly.pdbx_seq_one_letter_code
_entity_poly.pdbx_strand_id
1 'polypeptide(L)'
;NFPIWGLLEKFAPSFLASMPCIGKPASSTSYLTEAMVRLVEASGILPAGALQLVIGSTGDLLDRLNGQDVVTFTGLADTAAMLRVHPNVVKHSIPFNAEADSLNCAILAPDVTPDDEEFDLFVKEVAREMTVKAGQKCTAIRRAIVPAAMADTVVEALTARLATVPVGTPSHPDV
;
A
#
# COMPACT_ATOMS: atom_id res chain seq x y z
N ASN A 1 -2.18 2.25 -4.77
CA ASN A 1 -1.34 1.25 -5.43
C ASN A 1 -1.78 -0.21 -5.24
N PHE A 2 -2.72 -0.48 -4.32
CA PHE A 2 -3.39 -1.77 -4.12
C PHE A 2 -4.89 -1.57 -3.98
N PRO A 3 -5.60 -1.13 -5.03
CA PRO A 3 -6.99 -0.66 -4.93
C PRO A 3 -7.98 -1.74 -4.49
N ILE A 4 -7.74 -2.99 -4.85
CA ILE A 4 -8.59 -4.12 -4.47
C ILE A 4 -8.14 -4.69 -3.12
N TRP A 5 -6.86 -5.04 -3.02
CA TRP A 5 -6.33 -5.67 -1.80
C TRP A 5 -6.44 -4.74 -0.58
N GLY A 6 -6.14 -3.45 -0.75
CA GLY A 6 -6.23 -2.48 0.34
C GLY A 6 -7.65 -2.32 0.91
N LEU A 7 -8.69 -2.51 0.08
CA LEU A 7 -10.06 -2.57 0.58
C LEU A 7 -10.33 -3.91 1.29
N LEU A 8 -9.96 -5.02 0.66
CA LEU A 8 -10.31 -6.35 1.17
C LEU A 8 -9.61 -6.67 2.50
N GLU A 9 -8.38 -6.22 2.71
CA GLU A 9 -7.67 -6.43 3.99
C GLU A 9 -8.33 -5.71 5.18
N LYS A 10 -9.05 -4.61 4.93
CA LYS A 10 -9.83 -3.90 5.95
C LYS A 10 -11.25 -4.46 6.07
N PHE A 11 -11.84 -4.84 4.94
CA PHE A 11 -13.18 -5.42 4.91
C PHE A 11 -13.25 -6.80 5.58
N ALA A 12 -12.29 -7.68 5.31
CA ALA A 12 -12.35 -9.05 5.81
C ALA A 12 -12.45 -9.15 7.34
N PRO A 13 -11.60 -8.50 8.15
CA PRO A 13 -11.73 -8.52 9.60
C PRO A 13 -13.02 -7.83 10.08
N SER A 14 -13.45 -6.74 9.43
CA SER A 14 -14.71 -6.07 9.77
C SER A 14 -15.90 -6.97 9.55
N PHE A 15 -15.94 -7.66 8.41
CA PHE A 15 -17.01 -8.61 8.08
C PHE A 15 -17.06 -9.81 9.05
N LEU A 16 -15.88 -10.36 9.42
CA LEU A 16 -15.80 -11.42 10.42
C LEU A 16 -16.27 -10.97 11.81
N ALA A 17 -16.12 -9.68 12.11
CA ALA A 17 -16.67 -9.06 13.31
C ALA A 17 -18.15 -8.67 13.20
N SER A 18 -18.83 -9.09 12.12
CA SER A 18 -20.23 -8.74 11.81
C SER A 18 -20.48 -7.24 11.63
N MET A 19 -19.48 -6.48 11.21
CA MET A 19 -19.58 -5.04 10.92
C MET A 19 -19.68 -4.80 9.41
N PRO A 20 -20.66 -4.02 8.93
CA PRO A 20 -20.70 -3.57 7.56
C PRO A 20 -19.56 -2.57 7.28
N CYS A 21 -19.12 -2.49 6.03
CA CYS A 21 -18.03 -1.64 5.63
C CYS A 21 -18.44 -0.71 4.48
N ILE A 22 -18.09 0.56 4.60
CA ILE A 22 -18.16 1.55 3.52
C ILE A 22 -16.74 1.80 3.03
N GLY A 23 -16.41 1.32 1.84
CA GLY A 23 -15.14 1.56 1.18
C GLY A 23 -15.12 2.85 0.39
N LYS A 24 -14.07 3.65 0.52
CA LYS A 24 -13.83 4.84 -0.30
C LYS A 24 -12.44 4.73 -0.93
N PRO A 25 -12.34 4.21 -2.18
CA PRO A 25 -11.05 4.06 -2.86
C PRO A 25 -10.45 5.39 -3.30
N ALA A 26 -9.15 5.37 -3.62
CA ALA A 26 -8.52 6.50 -4.29
C ALA A 26 -9.17 6.75 -5.65
N SER A 27 -9.44 8.01 -5.98
CA SER A 27 -10.21 8.38 -7.18
C SER A 27 -9.57 7.87 -8.48
N SER A 28 -8.23 7.90 -8.58
CA SER A 28 -7.48 7.48 -9.77
C SER A 28 -7.60 5.98 -10.10
N THR A 29 -7.90 5.14 -9.10
CA THR A 29 -7.99 3.68 -9.25
C THR A 29 -9.35 3.12 -8.85
N SER A 30 -10.32 3.99 -8.58
CA SER A 30 -11.65 3.61 -8.10
C SER A 30 -12.41 2.67 -9.04
N TYR A 31 -12.16 2.78 -10.34
CA TYR A 31 -12.78 1.91 -11.36
C TYR A 31 -12.47 0.42 -11.14
N LEU A 32 -11.24 0.09 -10.69
CA LEU A 32 -10.88 -1.30 -10.38
C LEU A 32 -11.59 -1.81 -9.13
N THR A 33 -11.68 -0.96 -8.11
CA THR A 33 -12.39 -1.31 -6.87
C THR A 33 -13.89 -1.48 -7.14
N GLU A 34 -14.46 -0.61 -7.95
CA GLU A 34 -15.87 -0.66 -8.35
C GLU A 34 -16.18 -1.95 -9.12
N ALA A 35 -15.36 -2.29 -10.12
CA ALA A 35 -15.53 -3.53 -10.87
C ALA A 35 -15.48 -4.77 -9.96
N MET A 36 -14.56 -4.81 -8.98
CA MET A 36 -14.48 -5.89 -8.00
C MET A 36 -15.74 -5.95 -7.12
N VAL A 37 -16.21 -4.81 -6.59
CA VAL A 37 -17.41 -4.78 -5.74
C VAL A 37 -18.64 -5.25 -6.51
N ARG A 38 -18.79 -4.89 -7.80
CA ARG A 38 -19.88 -5.41 -8.65
C ARG A 38 -19.81 -6.93 -8.82
N LEU A 39 -18.61 -7.50 -8.99
CA LEU A 39 -18.46 -8.96 -9.07
C LEU A 39 -18.87 -9.65 -7.75
N VAL A 40 -18.48 -9.08 -6.61
CA VAL A 40 -18.86 -9.58 -5.30
C VAL A 40 -20.37 -9.50 -5.10
N GLU A 41 -21.00 -8.38 -5.45
CA GLU A 41 -22.46 -8.20 -5.39
C GLU A 41 -23.19 -9.21 -6.29
N ALA A 42 -22.77 -9.32 -7.56
CA ALA A 42 -23.37 -10.25 -8.52
C ALA A 42 -23.24 -11.73 -8.10
N SER A 43 -22.21 -12.08 -7.34
CA SER A 43 -22.01 -13.45 -6.84
C SER A 43 -22.98 -13.85 -5.73
N GLY A 44 -23.59 -12.88 -5.03
CA GLY A 44 -24.49 -13.12 -3.90
C GLY A 44 -23.84 -13.72 -2.65
N ILE A 45 -22.49 -13.73 -2.57
CA ILE A 45 -21.76 -14.32 -1.43
C ILE A 45 -21.82 -13.47 -0.15
N LEU A 46 -22.14 -12.18 -0.28
CA LEU A 46 -22.27 -11.28 0.86
C LEU A 46 -23.74 -10.90 1.10
N PRO A 47 -24.14 -10.73 2.36
CA PRO A 47 -25.42 -10.12 2.67
C PRO A 47 -25.54 -8.70 2.09
N ALA A 48 -26.73 -8.29 1.71
CA ALA A 48 -26.97 -6.94 1.23
C ALA A 48 -26.52 -5.88 2.26
N GLY A 49 -25.74 -4.91 1.82
CA GLY A 49 -25.22 -3.84 2.66
C GLY A 49 -23.95 -4.16 3.44
N ALA A 50 -23.45 -5.40 3.41
CA ALA A 50 -22.23 -5.77 4.11
C ALA A 50 -20.99 -5.03 3.59
N LEU A 51 -20.92 -4.81 2.27
CA LEU A 51 -19.89 -3.99 1.62
C LEU A 51 -20.57 -2.95 0.76
N GLN A 52 -20.26 -1.69 1.01
CA GLN A 52 -20.76 -0.55 0.27
C GLN A 52 -19.59 0.27 -0.27
N LEU A 53 -19.79 1.03 -1.34
CA LEU A 53 -18.74 1.78 -2.02
C LEU A 53 -19.17 3.24 -2.24
N VAL A 54 -18.29 4.17 -1.87
CA VAL A 54 -18.41 5.59 -2.20
C VAL A 54 -17.28 5.97 -3.14
N ILE A 55 -17.60 6.42 -4.35
CA ILE A 55 -16.63 6.88 -5.34
C ILE A 55 -16.63 8.41 -5.39
N GLY A 56 -15.46 9.01 -5.37
CA GLY A 56 -15.28 10.46 -5.39
C GLY A 56 -14.91 11.04 -4.05
N SER A 57 -15.45 12.21 -3.72
CA SER A 57 -15.21 12.88 -2.45
C SER A 57 -15.88 12.13 -1.29
N THR A 58 -15.32 12.25 -0.10
CA THR A 58 -15.97 11.78 1.14
C THR A 58 -17.21 12.61 1.50
N GLY A 59 -17.33 13.86 0.98
CA GLY A 59 -18.39 14.75 1.39
C GLY A 59 -18.42 14.91 2.90
N ASP A 60 -19.61 14.76 3.48
CA ASP A 60 -19.90 14.82 4.91
C ASP A 60 -19.85 13.45 5.63
N LEU A 61 -19.24 12.43 5.02
CA LEU A 61 -19.25 11.07 5.57
C LEU A 61 -18.68 10.99 6.98
N LEU A 62 -17.61 11.74 7.28
CA LEU A 62 -17.01 11.76 8.62
C LEU A 62 -17.90 12.46 9.65
N ASP A 63 -18.74 13.40 9.24
CA ASP A 63 -19.68 14.08 10.13
C ASP A 63 -20.82 13.18 10.60
N ARG A 64 -21.05 12.07 9.89
CA ARG A 64 -22.13 11.10 10.19
C ARG A 64 -21.69 10.00 11.15
N LEU A 65 -20.41 9.88 11.42
CA LEU A 65 -19.86 8.84 12.28
C LEU A 65 -20.18 9.09 13.76
N ASN A 66 -20.26 8.02 14.51
CA ASN A 66 -20.47 8.03 15.96
C ASN A 66 -19.51 7.05 16.66
N GLY A 67 -19.57 6.94 17.98
CA GLY A 67 -18.64 6.12 18.76
C GLY A 67 -18.74 4.59 18.53
N GLN A 68 -19.69 4.11 17.73
CA GLN A 68 -19.78 2.70 17.32
C GLN A 68 -19.04 2.42 16.01
N ASP A 69 -18.64 3.48 15.29
CA ASP A 69 -17.95 3.35 14.01
C ASP A 69 -16.43 3.29 14.20
N VAL A 70 -15.74 2.80 13.17
CA VAL A 70 -14.28 2.76 13.10
C VAL A 70 -13.82 3.36 11.78
N VAL A 71 -12.83 4.22 11.82
CA VAL A 71 -12.17 4.72 10.62
C VAL A 71 -10.85 3.97 10.42
N THR A 72 -10.67 3.41 9.24
CA THR A 72 -9.39 2.85 8.82
C THR A 72 -8.93 3.50 7.53
N PHE A 73 -7.69 3.94 7.48
CA PHE A 73 -7.12 4.71 6.38
C PHE A 73 -5.78 4.14 5.95
N THR A 74 -5.57 4.05 4.64
CA THR A 74 -4.27 3.74 4.04
C THR A 74 -3.92 4.83 3.02
N GLY A 75 -2.79 5.50 3.20
CA GLY A 75 -2.37 6.59 2.30
C GLY A 75 -1.23 7.45 2.83
N LEU A 76 -1.28 8.75 2.53
CA LEU A 76 -0.26 9.71 2.96
C LEU A 76 -0.42 10.07 4.44
N ALA A 77 0.70 10.27 5.14
CA ALA A 77 0.72 10.65 6.56
C ALA A 77 -0.02 11.96 6.83
N ASP A 78 0.13 12.96 5.97
CA ASP A 78 -0.56 14.25 6.11
C ASP A 78 -2.10 14.08 6.04
N THR A 79 -2.57 13.23 5.12
CA THR A 79 -4.00 12.92 5.04
C THR A 79 -4.47 12.16 6.27
N ALA A 80 -3.71 11.19 6.74
CA ALA A 80 -4.02 10.46 7.98
C ALA A 80 -4.12 11.40 9.18
N ALA A 81 -3.16 12.34 9.31
CA ALA A 81 -3.15 13.36 10.36
C ALA A 81 -4.40 14.24 10.30
N MET A 82 -4.76 14.74 9.12
CA MET A 82 -5.96 15.55 8.89
C MET A 82 -7.24 14.80 9.28
N LEU A 83 -7.38 13.54 8.85
CA LEU A 83 -8.57 12.74 9.16
C LEU A 83 -8.67 12.41 10.65
N ARG A 84 -7.55 12.13 11.30
CA ARG A 84 -7.49 11.78 12.73
C ARG A 84 -7.94 12.92 13.63
N VAL A 85 -7.66 14.16 13.26
CA VAL A 85 -8.07 15.35 14.03
C VAL A 85 -9.42 15.92 13.59
N HIS A 86 -10.15 15.22 12.73
CA HIS A 86 -11.49 15.65 12.33
C HIS A 86 -12.39 15.86 13.56
N PRO A 87 -13.12 16.99 13.68
CA PRO A 87 -13.88 17.32 14.89
C PRO A 87 -14.79 16.21 15.38
N ASN A 88 -15.47 15.51 14.47
CA ASN A 88 -16.38 14.43 14.81
C ASN A 88 -15.65 13.17 15.31
N VAL A 89 -14.49 12.85 14.69
CA VAL A 89 -13.64 11.73 15.12
C VAL A 89 -13.16 11.95 16.55
N VAL A 90 -12.67 13.16 16.84
CA VAL A 90 -12.21 13.54 18.18
C VAL A 90 -13.36 13.57 19.18
N LYS A 91 -14.46 14.26 18.85
CA LYS A 91 -15.62 14.44 19.73
C LYS A 91 -16.23 13.13 20.21
N HIS A 92 -16.32 12.15 19.32
CA HIS A 92 -16.96 10.85 19.61
C HIS A 92 -15.96 9.74 19.93
N SER A 93 -14.65 10.08 20.08
CA SER A 93 -13.57 9.12 20.37
C SER A 93 -13.58 7.94 19.40
N ILE A 94 -13.81 8.21 18.10
CA ILE A 94 -13.92 7.20 17.06
C ILE A 94 -12.55 6.51 16.88
N PRO A 95 -12.45 5.17 17.01
CA PRO A 95 -11.23 4.47 16.77
C PRO A 95 -10.69 4.75 15.35
N PHE A 96 -9.43 5.15 15.27
CA PHE A 96 -8.79 5.53 14.01
C PHE A 96 -7.51 4.71 13.80
N ASN A 97 -7.52 3.85 12.79
CA ASN A 97 -6.35 3.09 12.36
C ASN A 97 -5.79 3.71 11.08
N ALA A 98 -4.49 3.97 11.05
CA ALA A 98 -3.80 4.47 9.86
C ALA A 98 -2.58 3.63 9.53
N GLU A 99 -2.52 3.20 8.28
CA GLU A 99 -1.30 2.76 7.61
C GLU A 99 -0.87 3.87 6.67
N ALA A 100 0.18 4.60 7.04
CA ALA A 100 0.57 5.79 6.32
C ALA A 100 2.08 5.85 6.13
N ASP A 101 2.48 6.11 4.89
CA ASP A 101 3.85 6.17 4.43
C ASP A 101 4.68 4.91 4.73
N SER A 102 5.89 4.87 4.26
CA SER A 102 6.85 3.83 4.62
C SER A 102 8.29 4.28 4.33
N LEU A 103 9.23 3.82 5.15
CA LEU A 103 10.66 4.06 5.01
C LEU A 103 11.44 2.74 5.13
N ASN A 104 10.95 1.70 4.48
CA ASN A 104 11.59 0.38 4.52
C ASN A 104 13.04 0.46 4.05
N CYS A 105 13.92 -0.28 4.69
CA CYS A 105 15.33 -0.32 4.35
C CYS A 105 15.81 -1.76 4.12
N ALA A 106 16.89 -1.89 3.35
CA ALA A 106 17.76 -3.05 3.32
C ALA A 106 19.10 -2.66 3.93
N ILE A 107 19.68 -3.54 4.72
CA ILE A 107 20.95 -3.30 5.41
C ILE A 107 21.94 -4.36 4.95
N LEU A 108 23.08 -3.93 4.40
CA LEU A 108 24.20 -4.80 4.09
C LEU A 108 25.12 -4.83 5.30
N ALA A 109 25.39 -6.02 5.83
CA ALA A 109 26.28 -6.18 6.97
C ALA A 109 27.74 -5.82 6.63
N PRO A 110 28.54 -5.29 7.59
CA PRO A 110 29.87 -4.79 7.31
C PRO A 110 30.91 -5.88 7.01
N ASP A 111 30.61 -7.12 7.29
CA ASP A 111 31.45 -8.31 7.04
C ASP A 111 31.16 -8.99 5.70
N VAL A 112 30.16 -8.52 4.95
CA VAL A 112 29.82 -9.03 3.61
C VAL A 112 30.77 -8.42 2.59
N THR A 113 31.28 -9.27 1.70
CA THR A 113 32.14 -8.89 0.56
C THR A 113 31.41 -9.09 -0.78
N PRO A 114 31.92 -8.50 -1.88
CA PRO A 114 31.30 -8.67 -3.20
C PRO A 114 31.27 -10.12 -3.72
N ASP A 115 32.10 -10.99 -3.14
CA ASP A 115 32.19 -12.42 -3.55
C ASP A 115 31.21 -13.31 -2.76
N ASP A 116 30.51 -12.76 -1.77
CA ASP A 116 29.57 -13.51 -0.94
C ASP A 116 28.17 -13.57 -1.57
N GLU A 117 27.46 -14.68 -1.36
CA GLU A 117 26.09 -14.88 -1.83
C GLU A 117 25.11 -13.82 -1.28
N GLU A 118 25.36 -13.37 -0.06
CA GLU A 118 24.57 -12.33 0.62
C GLU A 118 24.63 -10.98 -0.10
N PHE A 119 25.77 -10.66 -0.74
CA PHE A 119 25.89 -9.46 -1.55
C PHE A 119 25.00 -9.54 -2.79
N ASP A 120 25.05 -10.64 -3.52
CA ASP A 120 24.19 -10.87 -4.70
C ASP A 120 22.71 -10.85 -4.31
N LEU A 121 22.35 -11.46 -3.19
CA LEU A 121 20.99 -11.48 -2.68
C LEU A 121 20.52 -10.06 -2.31
N PHE A 122 21.37 -9.27 -1.64
CA PHE A 122 21.06 -7.87 -1.30
C PHE A 122 20.79 -7.05 -2.55
N VAL A 123 21.67 -7.09 -3.54
CA VAL A 123 21.51 -6.36 -4.82
C VAL A 123 20.24 -6.82 -5.56
N LYS A 124 19.98 -8.11 -5.59
CA LYS A 124 18.80 -8.70 -6.22
C LYS A 124 17.51 -8.20 -5.57
N GLU A 125 17.40 -8.24 -4.25
CA GLU A 125 16.19 -7.86 -3.55
C GLU A 125 15.96 -6.34 -3.57
N VAL A 126 17.02 -5.53 -3.47
CA VAL A 126 16.90 -4.08 -3.64
C VAL A 126 16.38 -3.73 -5.04
N ALA A 127 16.99 -4.30 -6.09
CA ALA A 127 16.56 -4.05 -7.46
C ALA A 127 15.11 -4.53 -7.70
N ARG A 128 14.76 -5.71 -7.19
CA ARG A 128 13.39 -6.24 -7.26
C ARG A 128 12.37 -5.30 -6.63
N GLU A 129 12.64 -4.83 -5.42
CA GLU A 129 11.73 -3.94 -4.71
C GLU A 129 11.62 -2.55 -5.37
N MET A 130 12.66 -2.11 -6.11
CA MET A 130 12.61 -0.89 -6.92
C MET A 130 11.75 -1.05 -8.19
N THR A 131 11.62 -2.26 -8.72
CA THR A 131 11.06 -2.50 -10.06
C THR A 131 9.68 -3.17 -10.03
N VAL A 132 9.42 -4.07 -9.10
CA VAL A 132 8.12 -4.75 -8.99
C VAL A 132 7.01 -3.72 -8.80
N LYS A 133 5.98 -3.80 -9.67
CA LYS A 133 4.88 -2.82 -9.75
C LYS A 133 5.38 -1.38 -9.93
N ALA A 134 6.45 -1.19 -10.69
CA ALA A 134 7.11 0.11 -10.86
C ALA A 134 7.49 0.78 -9.52
N GLY A 135 7.87 0.00 -8.50
CA GLY A 135 8.21 0.48 -7.16
C GLY A 135 7.02 0.99 -6.33
N GLN A 136 5.79 0.76 -6.77
CA GLN A 136 4.57 1.29 -6.15
C GLN A 136 4.03 0.36 -5.04
N LYS A 137 4.90 -0.11 -4.16
CA LYS A 137 4.55 -0.94 -2.98
C LYS A 137 4.82 -0.16 -1.69
N CYS A 138 3.95 -0.30 -0.69
CA CYS A 138 4.23 0.21 0.66
C CYS A 138 5.45 -0.47 1.30
N THR A 139 5.74 -1.72 0.92
CA THR A 139 6.89 -2.52 1.36
C THR A 139 8.15 -2.29 0.54
N ALA A 140 8.12 -1.49 -0.54
CA ALA A 140 9.29 -1.23 -1.37
C ALA A 140 10.45 -0.62 -0.55
N ILE A 141 11.65 -1.11 -0.80
CA ILE A 141 12.86 -0.58 -0.17
C ILE A 141 13.08 0.87 -0.62
N ARG A 142 13.17 1.77 0.35
CA ARG A 142 13.39 3.21 0.14
C ARG A 142 14.79 3.64 0.51
N ARG A 143 15.49 2.82 1.29
CA ARG A 143 16.85 3.09 1.77
C ARG A 143 17.68 1.82 1.70
N ALA A 144 18.82 1.88 1.01
CA ALA A 144 19.86 0.87 1.09
C ALA A 144 20.96 1.40 2.03
N ILE A 145 21.14 0.76 3.16
CA ILE A 145 22.13 1.14 4.17
C ILE A 145 23.32 0.18 4.02
N VAL A 146 24.45 0.72 3.62
CA VAL A 146 25.64 -0.06 3.28
C VAL A 146 26.88 0.53 3.95
N PRO A 147 27.93 -0.26 4.22
CA PRO A 147 29.21 0.28 4.67
C PRO A 147 29.75 1.32 3.66
N ALA A 148 30.31 2.42 4.15
CA ALA A 148 30.79 3.49 3.28
C ALA A 148 31.81 2.99 2.23
N ALA A 149 32.66 2.04 2.62
CA ALA A 149 33.65 1.43 1.71
C ALA A 149 33.02 0.60 0.59
N MET A 150 31.76 0.18 0.74
CA MET A 150 31.04 -0.66 -0.24
C MET A 150 30.07 0.15 -1.11
N ALA A 151 29.92 1.45 -0.84
CA ALA A 151 28.89 2.26 -1.48
C ALA A 151 29.01 2.25 -3.02
N ASP A 152 30.19 2.49 -3.56
CA ASP A 152 30.42 2.50 -5.01
C ASP A 152 30.18 1.13 -5.65
N THR A 153 30.67 0.07 -5.01
CA THR A 153 30.45 -1.33 -5.47
C THR A 153 28.98 -1.68 -5.53
N VAL A 154 28.21 -1.30 -4.52
CA VAL A 154 26.75 -1.52 -4.49
C VAL A 154 26.05 -0.71 -5.58
N VAL A 155 26.45 0.55 -5.80
CA VAL A 155 25.90 1.40 -6.86
C VAL A 155 26.17 0.79 -8.24
N GLU A 156 27.40 0.31 -8.50
CA GLU A 156 27.75 -0.33 -9.78
C GLU A 156 26.91 -1.61 -10.00
N ALA A 157 26.83 -2.49 -9.00
CA ALA A 157 26.07 -3.72 -9.08
C ALA A 157 24.57 -3.49 -9.29
N LEU A 158 23.97 -2.54 -8.56
CA LEU A 158 22.57 -2.14 -8.73
C LEU A 158 22.32 -1.53 -10.10
N THR A 159 23.21 -0.68 -10.58
CA THR A 159 23.11 -0.05 -11.91
C THR A 159 23.13 -1.11 -13.01
N ALA A 160 24.09 -2.04 -12.95
CA ALA A 160 24.17 -3.13 -13.91
C ALA A 160 22.90 -4.00 -13.91
N ARG A 161 22.37 -4.32 -12.73
CA ARG A 161 21.15 -5.12 -12.62
C ARG A 161 19.92 -4.37 -13.11
N LEU A 162 19.73 -3.10 -12.74
CA LEU A 162 18.61 -2.29 -13.19
C LEU A 162 18.62 -2.05 -14.71
N ALA A 163 19.80 -1.99 -15.34
CA ALA A 163 19.93 -1.89 -16.80
C ALA A 163 19.31 -3.08 -17.55
N THR A 164 19.11 -4.22 -16.90
CA THR A 164 18.49 -5.41 -17.53
C THR A 164 16.96 -5.44 -17.38
N VAL A 165 16.39 -4.49 -16.63
CA VAL A 165 14.94 -4.45 -16.38
C VAL A 165 14.25 -3.71 -17.54
N PRO A 166 13.30 -4.39 -18.25
CA PRO A 166 12.57 -3.74 -19.32
C PRO A 166 11.67 -2.63 -18.77
N VAL A 167 11.65 -1.49 -19.47
CA VAL A 167 10.81 -0.34 -19.14
C VAL A 167 9.97 0.01 -20.35
N GLY A 168 8.64 0.02 -20.17
CA GLY A 168 7.73 0.28 -21.27
C GLY A 168 6.28 0.42 -20.82
N THR A 169 5.38 0.37 -21.79
CA THR A 169 3.94 0.37 -21.52
C THR A 169 3.47 -1.02 -21.10
N PRO A 170 2.38 -1.14 -20.28
CA PRO A 170 1.84 -2.44 -19.87
C PRO A 170 1.39 -3.35 -21.01
N SER A 171 1.26 -2.82 -22.22
CA SER A 171 0.92 -3.58 -23.42
C SER A 171 2.15 -4.19 -24.12
N HIS A 172 3.35 -3.85 -23.69
CA HIS A 172 4.57 -4.43 -24.26
C HIS A 172 4.79 -5.83 -23.69
N PRO A 173 5.07 -6.85 -24.53
CA PRO A 173 5.14 -8.25 -24.09
C PRO A 173 6.27 -8.55 -23.11
N ASP A 174 7.31 -7.69 -23.06
CA ASP A 174 8.48 -7.87 -22.21
C ASP A 174 8.44 -7.00 -20.93
N VAL A 175 7.31 -6.35 -20.63
CA VAL A 175 7.15 -5.47 -19.46
C VAL A 175 6.17 -6.03 -18.44
#